data_5a89becbb81051dd681d395fe64cd905
#
_entry.id   5a89becbb81051dd681d395fe64cd905
#
_cell.length_a   1.000
_cell.length_b   1.000
_cell.length_c   1.000
_cell.angle_alpha   90.00
_cell.angle_beta   90.00
_cell.angle_gamma   90.00
#
_symmetry.space_group_name_H-M   'P 1'
#
loop_
_entity.id
_entity.type
_entity.pdbx_description
1 polymer ?
#
loop_
_entity_poly.entity_id
_entity_poly.type
_entity_poly.pdbx_seq_one_letter_code
_entity_poly.pdbx_strand_id
1 'polypeptide(L)'
;DILVGKVTPKGESPVTPEEKLLRAIFGEKASDVRDTSLRVQPGIEGIVVDVHVFSRRGVEKDERALAIEQQEISQLAKDRDDEIAIIRKVFDARLKEMLIGQTVVDAPKGIAKKSVLTEESFADVPSSQWRKIVVKDEEVMARIEEFAAAFDARVAGVQKHFDDKVEKVQRGDDLLPGVLKTVKVFIATKRKMQTGDKMA
;
A
#
# COMPACT_ATOMS: atom_id res chain seq x y z
N ASP A 1 0.06 -29.63 5.36
CA ASP A 1 -0.80 -28.69 4.62
C ASP A 1 -0.06 -28.13 3.41
N ILE A 2 -0.80 -27.75 2.37
CA ILE A 2 -0.27 -27.12 1.15
C ILE A 2 -0.31 -25.59 1.37
N LEU A 3 0.86 -24.95 1.20
CA LEU A 3 0.99 -23.49 1.27
C LEU A 3 0.73 -22.83 -0.08
N VAL A 4 1.34 -23.39 -1.14
CA VAL A 4 1.20 -22.89 -2.51
C VAL A 4 1.00 -24.09 -3.43
N GLY A 5 -0.13 -24.12 -4.12
CA GLY A 5 -0.40 -25.12 -5.16
C GLY A 5 0.45 -24.86 -6.40
N LYS A 6 1.16 -25.87 -6.87
CA LYS A 6 1.96 -25.80 -8.09
C LYS A 6 1.85 -27.11 -8.86
N VAL A 7 1.55 -26.98 -10.13
CA VAL A 7 1.46 -28.11 -11.08
C VAL A 7 2.48 -27.89 -12.17
N THR A 8 3.31 -28.90 -12.44
CA THR A 8 4.30 -28.85 -13.50
C THR A 8 4.01 -29.94 -14.54
N PRO A 9 4.23 -29.67 -15.85
CA PRO A 9 4.12 -30.72 -16.85
C PRO A 9 5.11 -31.83 -16.55
N LYS A 10 4.67 -33.08 -16.72
CA LYS A 10 5.59 -34.22 -16.75
C LYS A 10 6.46 -34.06 -17.99
N GLY A 11 7.77 -33.97 -17.82
CA GLY A 11 8.69 -34.13 -18.94
C GLY A 11 8.45 -35.48 -19.65
N GLU A 12 8.71 -35.55 -20.93
CA GLU A 12 8.69 -36.80 -21.68
C GLU A 12 9.76 -37.77 -21.10
N SER A 13 9.38 -38.50 -20.05
CA SER A 13 10.11 -39.69 -19.72
C SER A 13 9.82 -40.70 -20.83
N PRO A 14 10.82 -41.47 -21.32
CA PRO A 14 10.60 -42.51 -22.31
C PRO A 14 9.58 -43.49 -21.72
N VAL A 15 8.33 -43.35 -22.18
CA VAL A 15 7.25 -44.26 -21.80
C VAL A 15 7.63 -45.65 -22.36
N THR A 16 7.68 -46.64 -21.47
CA THR A 16 7.95 -48.02 -21.92
C THR A 16 6.88 -48.44 -22.92
N PRO A 17 7.23 -49.33 -23.90
CA PRO A 17 6.25 -49.80 -24.89
C PRO A 17 4.99 -50.37 -24.27
N GLU A 18 5.12 -51.01 -23.11
CA GLU A 18 4.01 -51.59 -22.33
C GLU A 18 3.08 -50.51 -21.76
N GLU A 19 3.63 -49.41 -21.30
CA GLU A 19 2.86 -48.26 -20.76
C GLU A 19 2.14 -47.48 -21.89
N LYS A 20 2.73 -47.42 -23.10
CA LYS A 20 2.07 -46.92 -24.32
C LYS A 20 0.88 -47.78 -24.71
N LEU A 21 1.03 -49.12 -24.62
CA LEU A 21 -0.02 -50.06 -24.94
C LEU A 21 -1.18 -49.96 -23.93
N LEU A 22 -0.87 -49.86 -22.65
CA LEU A 22 -1.86 -49.67 -21.59
C LEU A 22 -2.64 -48.35 -21.76
N ARG A 23 -1.96 -47.25 -22.10
CA ARG A 23 -2.61 -45.98 -22.41
C ARG A 23 -3.53 -46.05 -23.62
N ALA A 24 -3.16 -46.80 -24.63
CA ALA A 24 -3.99 -46.99 -25.83
C ALA A 24 -5.24 -47.87 -25.57
N ILE A 25 -5.14 -48.85 -24.68
CA ILE A 25 -6.22 -49.79 -24.38
C ILE A 25 -7.22 -49.20 -23.39
N PHE A 26 -6.75 -48.53 -22.36
CA PHE A 26 -7.58 -48.03 -21.27
C PHE A 26 -8.05 -46.58 -21.45
N GLY A 27 -7.64 -45.90 -22.53
CA GLY A 27 -8.07 -44.54 -22.84
C GLY A 27 -7.74 -43.52 -21.72
N GLU A 28 -6.84 -43.89 -20.81
CA GLU A 28 -6.45 -43.01 -19.73
C GLU A 28 -5.73 -41.77 -20.29
N LYS A 29 -6.37 -40.66 -20.22
CA LYS A 29 -5.70 -39.37 -20.13
C LYS A 29 -4.88 -39.38 -18.84
N ALA A 30 -3.72 -40.08 -18.83
CA ALA A 30 -2.77 -39.94 -17.76
C ALA A 30 -2.52 -38.44 -17.61
N SER A 31 -2.72 -37.92 -16.44
CA SER A 31 -2.53 -36.49 -16.16
C SER A 31 -1.07 -36.16 -16.56
N ASP A 32 -0.91 -35.37 -17.62
CA ASP A 32 0.41 -34.93 -18.10
C ASP A 32 1.10 -33.96 -17.15
N VAL A 33 0.57 -33.85 -15.93
CA VAL A 33 1.00 -32.91 -14.92
C VAL A 33 1.38 -33.61 -13.62
N ARG A 34 2.39 -33.08 -12.95
CA ARG A 34 2.89 -33.56 -11.65
C ARG A 34 2.61 -32.46 -10.61
N ASP A 35 2.05 -32.84 -9.47
CA ASP A 35 1.91 -31.95 -8.30
C ASP A 35 3.32 -31.69 -7.71
N THR A 36 3.73 -30.42 -7.73
CA THR A 36 4.97 -29.90 -7.14
C THR A 36 4.68 -28.83 -6.11
N SER A 37 3.50 -28.88 -5.50
CA SER A 37 3.05 -27.91 -4.51
C SER A 37 4.01 -27.78 -3.34
N LEU A 38 4.18 -26.54 -2.85
CA LEU A 38 4.95 -26.28 -1.65
C LEU A 38 4.11 -26.69 -0.42
N ARG A 39 4.64 -27.63 0.35
CA ARG A 39 4.01 -28.14 1.57
C ARG A 39 4.78 -27.70 2.80
N VAL A 40 4.06 -27.55 3.91
CA VAL A 40 4.67 -27.32 5.22
C VAL A 40 5.49 -28.55 5.59
N GLN A 41 6.71 -28.33 6.09
CA GLN A 41 7.56 -29.43 6.57
C GLN A 41 6.95 -30.10 7.80
N PRO A 42 7.13 -31.40 7.98
CA PRO A 42 6.67 -32.11 9.18
C PRO A 42 7.24 -31.46 10.45
N GLY A 43 6.39 -31.29 11.47
CA GLY A 43 6.79 -30.73 12.76
C GLY A 43 6.81 -29.19 12.83
N ILE A 44 6.42 -28.50 11.76
CA ILE A 44 6.25 -27.04 11.77
C ILE A 44 4.76 -26.74 11.93
N GLU A 45 4.44 -25.98 13.00
CA GLU A 45 3.12 -25.40 13.23
C GLU A 45 3.24 -23.89 13.23
N GLY A 46 2.30 -23.20 12.56
CA GLY A 46 2.33 -21.74 12.49
C GLY A 46 1.06 -21.16 11.88
N ILE A 47 0.97 -19.84 11.94
CA ILE A 47 -0.15 -19.08 11.38
C ILE A 47 0.38 -18.29 10.20
N VAL A 48 -0.31 -18.36 9.06
CA VAL A 48 0.00 -17.53 7.90
C VAL A 48 -0.39 -16.09 8.24
N VAL A 49 0.60 -15.19 8.29
CA VAL A 49 0.43 -13.78 8.64
C VAL A 49 0.18 -12.95 7.40
N ASP A 50 0.90 -13.27 6.30
CA ASP A 50 0.84 -12.46 5.08
C ASP A 50 1.18 -13.30 3.85
N VAL A 51 0.67 -12.88 2.68
CA VAL A 51 0.88 -13.53 1.39
C VAL A 51 1.10 -12.47 0.32
N HIS A 52 2.29 -12.43 -0.27
CA HIS A 52 2.61 -11.58 -1.40
C HIS A 52 2.65 -12.39 -2.69
N VAL A 53 1.95 -11.92 -3.71
CA VAL A 53 1.94 -12.53 -5.04
C VAL A 53 2.60 -11.58 -6.04
N PHE A 54 3.74 -11.98 -6.58
CA PHE A 54 4.47 -11.26 -7.61
C PHE A 54 4.16 -11.88 -8.98
N SER A 55 3.65 -11.10 -9.90
CA SER A 55 3.33 -11.55 -11.25
C SER A 55 4.22 -10.85 -12.27
N ARG A 56 4.69 -11.60 -13.28
CA ARG A 56 5.45 -11.03 -14.38
C ARG A 56 4.58 -10.06 -15.19
N ARG A 57 5.19 -9.01 -15.73
CA ARG A 57 4.54 -8.07 -16.65
C ARG A 57 3.88 -8.78 -17.81
N GLY A 58 2.62 -8.40 -18.13
CA GLY A 58 1.88 -8.93 -19.26
C GLY A 58 1.27 -10.33 -19.07
N VAL A 59 1.33 -10.88 -17.86
CA VAL A 59 0.63 -12.12 -17.49
C VAL A 59 -0.73 -11.76 -16.92
N GLU A 60 -1.79 -12.47 -17.35
CA GLU A 60 -3.13 -12.32 -16.76
C GLU A 60 -3.09 -12.64 -15.26
N LYS A 61 -3.68 -11.77 -14.48
CA LYS A 61 -3.78 -11.91 -13.03
C LYS A 61 -5.04 -12.70 -12.69
N ASP A 62 -4.91 -13.68 -11.81
CA ASP A 62 -6.06 -14.44 -11.29
C ASP A 62 -6.91 -13.53 -10.36
N GLU A 63 -8.18 -13.87 -10.15
CA GLU A 63 -9.09 -13.15 -9.24
C GLU A 63 -8.50 -12.95 -7.85
N ARG A 64 -7.79 -13.97 -7.33
CA ARG A 64 -7.14 -13.89 -6.03
C ARG A 64 -5.95 -12.92 -6.02
N ALA A 65 -5.16 -12.90 -7.09
CA ALA A 65 -4.04 -11.96 -7.25
C ALA A 65 -4.56 -10.52 -7.33
N LEU A 66 -5.66 -10.29 -8.05
CA LEU A 66 -6.34 -8.99 -8.12
C LEU A 66 -6.88 -8.56 -6.77
N ALA A 67 -7.45 -9.48 -5.98
CA ALA A 67 -7.95 -9.19 -4.64
C ALA A 67 -6.83 -8.76 -3.68
N ILE A 68 -5.68 -9.46 -3.73
CA ILE A 68 -4.49 -9.13 -2.93
C ILE A 68 -3.94 -7.75 -3.35
N GLU A 69 -3.81 -7.51 -4.66
CA GLU A 69 -3.37 -6.20 -5.19
C GLU A 69 -4.29 -5.07 -4.73
N GLN A 70 -5.59 -5.30 -4.77
CA GLN A 70 -6.59 -4.30 -4.37
C GLN A 70 -6.54 -4.03 -2.86
N GLN A 71 -6.25 -5.07 -2.06
CA GLN A 71 -6.01 -4.92 -0.62
C GLN A 71 -4.75 -4.09 -0.34
N GLU A 72 -3.67 -4.34 -1.06
CA GLU A 72 -2.41 -3.58 -0.94
C GLU A 72 -2.61 -2.12 -1.33
N ILE A 73 -3.28 -1.84 -2.46
CA ILE A 73 -3.61 -0.46 -2.88
C ILE A 73 -4.49 0.23 -1.82
N SER A 74 -5.46 -0.48 -1.24
CA SER A 74 -6.30 0.07 -0.17
C SER A 74 -5.51 0.43 1.08
N GLN A 75 -4.50 -0.38 1.44
CA GLN A 75 -3.60 -0.07 2.55
C GLN A 75 -2.73 1.15 2.25
N LEU A 76 -2.13 1.22 1.05
CA LEU A 76 -1.36 2.39 0.61
C LEU A 76 -2.20 3.67 0.59
N ALA A 77 -3.50 3.56 0.22
CA ALA A 77 -4.43 4.70 0.24
C ALA A 77 -4.69 5.19 1.67
N LYS A 78 -4.84 4.29 2.64
CA LYS A 78 -4.97 4.66 4.05
C LYS A 78 -3.73 5.35 4.56
N ASP A 79 -2.55 4.80 4.28
CA ASP A 79 -1.27 5.38 4.70
C ASP A 79 -1.09 6.80 4.14
N ARG A 80 -1.46 7.02 2.85
CA ARG A 80 -1.48 8.35 2.23
C ARG A 80 -2.44 9.30 2.94
N ASP A 81 -3.65 8.86 3.22
CA ASP A 81 -4.68 9.69 3.84
C ASP A 81 -4.29 10.07 5.27
N ASP A 82 -3.69 9.14 6.02
CA ASP A 82 -3.17 9.39 7.36
C ASP A 82 -1.99 10.38 7.32
N GLU A 83 -1.05 10.22 6.38
CA GLU A 83 0.06 11.16 6.21
C GLU A 83 -0.44 12.57 5.87
N ILE A 84 -1.38 12.70 4.93
CA ILE A 84 -2.00 13.99 4.57
C ILE A 84 -2.74 14.59 5.77
N ALA A 85 -3.45 13.79 6.56
CA ALA A 85 -4.15 14.26 7.74
C ALA A 85 -3.21 14.84 8.80
N ILE A 86 -2.06 14.17 9.02
CA ILE A 86 -1.02 14.66 9.95
C ILE A 86 -0.43 15.98 9.45
N ILE A 87 -0.05 16.05 8.16
CA ILE A 87 0.51 17.25 7.53
C ILE A 87 -0.49 18.40 7.64
N ARG A 88 -1.78 18.16 7.37
CA ARG A 88 -2.85 19.15 7.48
C ARG A 88 -3.02 19.64 8.91
N LYS A 89 -3.01 18.75 9.89
CA LYS A 89 -3.13 19.12 11.30
C LYS A 89 -2.00 20.05 11.75
N VAL A 90 -0.76 19.75 11.33
CA VAL A 90 0.39 20.62 11.63
C VAL A 90 0.28 21.97 10.91
N PHE A 91 -0.17 21.95 9.64
CA PHE A 91 -0.40 23.15 8.86
C PHE A 91 -1.46 24.05 9.52
N ASP A 92 -2.62 23.49 9.86
CA ASP A 92 -3.73 24.23 10.48
C ASP A 92 -3.31 24.84 11.82
N ALA A 93 -2.57 24.10 12.65
CA ALA A 93 -2.05 24.61 13.91
C ALA A 93 -1.11 25.81 13.70
N ARG A 94 -0.17 25.69 12.75
CA ARG A 94 0.78 26.75 12.46
C ARG A 94 0.14 27.96 11.81
N LEU A 95 -0.82 27.76 10.90
CA LEU A 95 -1.59 28.81 10.28
C LEU A 95 -2.39 29.59 11.32
N LYS A 96 -3.03 28.89 12.27
CA LYS A 96 -3.73 29.50 13.40
C LYS A 96 -2.81 30.41 14.22
N GLU A 97 -1.61 29.93 14.57
CA GLU A 97 -0.61 30.72 15.31
C GLU A 97 -0.20 32.01 14.57
N MET A 98 -0.03 31.94 13.25
CA MET A 98 0.34 33.10 12.42
C MET A 98 -0.79 34.09 12.27
N LEU A 99 -2.05 33.67 12.32
CA LEU A 99 -3.24 34.53 12.18
C LEU A 99 -3.66 35.16 13.48
N ILE A 100 -3.40 34.55 14.65
CA ILE A 100 -3.76 35.11 15.96
C ILE A 100 -3.06 36.46 16.16
N GLY A 101 -3.82 37.46 16.63
CA GLY A 101 -3.32 38.81 16.86
C GLY A 101 -3.31 39.72 15.63
N GLN A 102 -3.62 39.21 14.45
CA GLN A 102 -3.66 39.97 13.21
C GLN A 102 -5.03 40.66 13.00
N THR A 103 -5.00 41.81 12.34
CA THR A 103 -6.22 42.54 11.96
C THR A 103 -6.72 42.06 10.62
N VAL A 104 -7.96 41.61 10.56
CA VAL A 104 -8.62 41.08 9.38
C VAL A 104 -9.05 42.19 8.42
N VAL A 105 -8.69 42.05 7.15
CA VAL A 105 -9.20 42.88 6.05
C VAL A 105 -10.41 42.23 5.42
N ASP A 106 -10.29 40.94 5.09
CA ASP A 106 -11.36 40.12 4.53
C ASP A 106 -11.34 38.72 5.12
N ALA A 107 -12.51 38.13 5.33
CA ALA A 107 -12.65 36.81 5.90
C ALA A 107 -13.94 36.12 5.45
N PRO A 108 -13.99 34.76 5.53
CA PRO A 108 -15.21 34.00 5.31
C PRO A 108 -16.27 34.30 6.39
N LYS A 109 -17.50 33.81 6.13
CA LYS A 109 -18.60 33.96 7.09
C LYS A 109 -18.22 33.36 8.45
N GLY A 110 -18.45 34.14 9.54
CA GLY A 110 -18.13 33.76 10.91
C GLY A 110 -17.02 34.60 11.55
N ILE A 111 -16.26 35.38 10.79
CA ILE A 111 -15.25 36.31 11.30
C ILE A 111 -15.61 37.74 10.92
N ALA A 112 -15.62 38.65 11.90
CA ALA A 112 -15.93 40.06 11.67
C ALA A 112 -14.78 40.76 10.94
N LYS A 113 -15.08 41.49 9.86
CA LYS A 113 -14.11 42.34 9.18
C LYS A 113 -13.61 43.45 10.09
N LYS A 114 -12.34 43.79 9.99
CA LYS A 114 -11.65 44.81 10.81
C LYS A 114 -11.51 44.44 12.29
N SER A 115 -11.77 43.20 12.68
CA SER A 115 -11.51 42.72 14.04
C SER A 115 -10.08 42.13 14.15
N VAL A 116 -9.58 42.05 15.36
CA VAL A 116 -8.35 41.32 15.68
C VAL A 116 -8.72 39.85 15.91
N LEU A 117 -8.00 38.93 15.28
CA LEU A 117 -8.24 37.50 15.44
C LEU A 117 -7.79 37.03 16.83
N THR A 118 -8.72 36.43 17.53
CA THR A 118 -8.49 35.75 18.81
C THR A 118 -8.67 34.25 18.63
N GLU A 119 -8.28 33.47 19.61
CA GLU A 119 -8.44 32.03 19.56
C GLU A 119 -9.90 31.58 19.39
N GLU A 120 -10.82 32.30 19.98
CA GLU A 120 -12.27 32.08 19.91
C GLU A 120 -12.84 32.30 18.50
N SER A 121 -12.21 33.18 17.70
CA SER A 121 -12.64 33.47 16.31
C SER A 121 -12.52 32.27 15.39
N PHE A 122 -11.75 31.26 15.76
CA PHE A 122 -11.56 30.02 14.97
C PHE A 122 -12.53 28.90 15.36
N ALA A 123 -13.29 29.04 16.46
CA ALA A 123 -14.19 27.99 16.94
C ALA A 123 -15.35 27.73 15.98
N ASP A 124 -15.88 28.77 15.34
CA ASP A 124 -17.05 28.70 14.46
C ASP A 124 -16.69 28.56 12.97
N VAL A 125 -15.38 28.57 12.63
CA VAL A 125 -14.91 28.55 11.25
C VAL A 125 -14.09 27.29 10.99
N PRO A 126 -14.51 26.43 10.02
CA PRO A 126 -13.76 25.23 9.69
C PRO A 126 -12.36 25.58 9.15
N SER A 127 -11.35 24.76 9.51
CA SER A 127 -9.94 25.02 9.17
C SER A 127 -9.69 25.16 7.66
N SER A 128 -10.50 24.50 6.83
CA SER A 128 -10.45 24.61 5.38
C SER A 128 -10.69 26.04 4.85
N GLN A 129 -11.31 26.91 5.65
CA GLN A 129 -11.59 28.29 5.28
C GLN A 129 -10.55 29.27 5.80
N TRP A 130 -9.67 28.87 6.73
CA TRP A 130 -8.65 29.77 7.31
C TRP A 130 -7.67 30.33 6.28
N ARG A 131 -7.39 29.58 5.22
CA ARG A 131 -6.56 30.07 4.10
C ARG A 131 -7.17 31.24 3.32
N LYS A 132 -8.47 31.53 3.50
CA LYS A 132 -9.18 32.63 2.83
C LYS A 132 -9.18 33.91 3.65
N ILE A 133 -8.59 33.89 4.85
CA ILE A 133 -8.49 35.05 5.71
C ILE A 133 -7.38 35.96 5.19
N VAL A 134 -7.72 37.19 4.90
CA VAL A 134 -6.77 38.24 4.47
C VAL A 134 -6.53 39.16 5.64
N VAL A 135 -5.27 39.30 6.05
CA VAL A 135 -4.85 40.20 7.13
C VAL A 135 -4.23 41.49 6.57
N LYS A 136 -4.18 42.53 7.39
CA LYS A 136 -3.68 43.83 6.99
C LYS A 136 -2.16 43.88 6.80
N ASP A 137 -1.44 43.04 7.49
CA ASP A 137 0.01 42.99 7.48
C ASP A 137 0.48 42.19 6.22
N GLU A 138 1.13 42.89 5.28
CA GLU A 138 1.61 42.32 4.03
C GLU A 138 2.74 41.33 4.23
N GLU A 139 3.61 41.53 5.24
CA GLU A 139 4.70 40.58 5.53
C GLU A 139 4.14 39.26 6.06
N VAL A 140 3.14 39.31 6.92
CA VAL A 140 2.47 38.10 7.42
C VAL A 140 1.72 37.40 6.29
N MET A 141 1.06 38.12 5.39
CA MET A 141 0.39 37.53 4.23
C MET A 141 1.37 36.82 3.33
N ALA A 142 2.50 37.43 3.00
CA ALA A 142 3.53 36.81 2.18
C ALA A 142 4.06 35.51 2.81
N ARG A 143 4.27 35.50 4.13
CA ARG A 143 4.69 34.28 4.86
C ARG A 143 3.62 33.20 4.87
N ILE A 144 2.34 33.58 4.97
CA ILE A 144 1.21 32.62 4.90
C ILE A 144 1.13 32.02 3.51
N GLU A 145 1.30 32.82 2.45
CA GLU A 145 1.29 32.33 1.05
C GLU A 145 2.47 31.38 0.78
N GLU A 146 3.67 31.71 1.24
CA GLU A 146 4.84 30.83 1.12
C GLU A 146 4.60 29.52 1.87
N PHE A 147 4.07 29.60 3.09
CA PHE A 147 3.78 28.42 3.89
C PHE A 147 2.66 27.56 3.27
N ALA A 148 1.65 28.18 2.67
CA ALA A 148 0.60 27.48 1.94
C ALA A 148 1.13 26.79 0.68
N ALA A 149 2.00 27.47 -0.06
CA ALA A 149 2.65 26.88 -1.23
C ALA A 149 3.55 25.67 -0.85
N ALA A 150 4.29 25.78 0.25
CA ALA A 150 5.09 24.67 0.76
C ALA A 150 4.22 23.48 1.20
N PHE A 151 3.08 23.74 1.83
CA PHE A 151 2.10 22.72 2.18
C PHE A 151 1.55 22.01 0.94
N ASP A 152 1.11 22.78 -0.07
CA ASP A 152 0.55 22.22 -1.30
C ASP A 152 1.60 21.37 -2.05
N ALA A 153 2.85 21.83 -2.11
CA ALA A 153 3.96 21.07 -2.69
C ALA A 153 4.20 19.75 -1.94
N ARG A 154 4.11 19.76 -0.61
CA ARG A 154 4.29 18.55 0.20
C ARG A 154 3.16 17.56 -0.01
N VAL A 155 1.90 18.01 -0.04
CA VAL A 155 0.73 17.15 -0.33
C VAL A 155 0.84 16.57 -1.75
N ALA A 156 1.24 17.38 -2.73
CA ALA A 156 1.47 16.90 -4.09
C ALA A 156 2.59 15.85 -4.14
N GLY A 157 3.66 16.02 -3.33
CA GLY A 157 4.73 15.03 -3.19
C GLY A 157 4.24 13.70 -2.64
N VAL A 158 3.42 13.72 -1.59
CA VAL A 158 2.81 12.51 -1.00
C VAL A 158 1.90 11.82 -2.02
N GLN A 159 1.06 12.59 -2.74
CA GLN A 159 0.18 12.05 -3.76
C GLN A 159 0.98 11.39 -4.89
N LYS A 160 2.01 12.07 -5.41
CA LYS A 160 2.89 11.50 -6.44
C LYS A 160 3.55 10.21 -5.98
N HIS A 161 4.04 10.17 -4.75
CA HIS A 161 4.66 8.98 -4.18
C HIS A 161 3.68 7.80 -4.07
N PHE A 162 2.42 8.08 -3.72
CA PHE A 162 1.35 7.10 -3.74
C PHE A 162 1.09 6.59 -5.16
N ASP A 163 0.94 7.49 -6.14
CA ASP A 163 0.69 7.13 -7.54
C ASP A 163 1.83 6.26 -8.10
N ASP A 164 3.09 6.60 -7.81
CA ASP A 164 4.28 5.83 -8.20
C ASP A 164 4.28 4.41 -7.57
N LYS A 165 3.81 4.28 -6.33
CA LYS A 165 3.68 2.97 -5.65
C LYS A 165 2.56 2.14 -6.30
N VAL A 166 1.40 2.74 -6.53
CA VAL A 166 0.26 2.07 -7.19
C VAL A 166 0.65 1.59 -8.59
N GLU A 167 1.33 2.45 -9.38
CA GLU A 167 1.83 2.05 -10.70
C GLU A 167 2.76 0.86 -10.62
N LYS A 168 3.67 0.80 -9.63
CA LYS A 168 4.57 -0.34 -9.44
C LYS A 168 3.81 -1.63 -9.13
N VAL A 169 2.81 -1.56 -8.24
CA VAL A 169 1.97 -2.71 -7.87
C VAL A 169 1.19 -3.21 -9.09
N GLN A 170 0.62 -2.29 -9.90
CA GLN A 170 -0.17 -2.64 -11.07
C GLN A 170 0.68 -3.13 -12.26
N ARG A 171 1.86 -2.54 -12.46
CA ARG A 171 2.74 -2.81 -13.59
C ARG A 171 3.25 -4.26 -13.62
N GLY A 172 3.33 -4.89 -12.44
CA GLY A 172 3.94 -6.20 -12.27
C GLY A 172 5.47 -6.13 -12.14
N ASP A 173 6.05 -7.25 -11.74
CA ASP A 173 7.45 -7.36 -11.34
C ASP A 173 8.34 -7.86 -12.47
N ASP A 174 9.62 -7.46 -12.43
CA ASP A 174 10.66 -8.03 -13.27
C ASP A 174 11.16 -9.33 -12.62
N LEU A 175 10.50 -10.43 -12.98
CA LEU A 175 10.89 -11.76 -12.52
C LEU A 175 11.96 -12.38 -13.41
N LEU A 176 12.72 -13.32 -12.86
CA LEU A 176 13.74 -14.07 -13.59
C LEU A 176 13.16 -14.73 -14.85
N PRO A 177 13.96 -14.89 -15.92
CA PRO A 177 13.53 -15.59 -17.12
C PRO A 177 12.95 -16.97 -16.80
N GLY A 178 11.77 -17.28 -17.34
CA GLY A 178 11.07 -18.54 -17.10
C GLY A 178 10.16 -18.58 -15.88
N VAL A 179 10.19 -17.55 -15.02
CA VAL A 179 9.27 -17.41 -13.87
C VAL A 179 8.10 -16.53 -14.27
N LEU A 180 6.88 -17.04 -14.15
CA LEU A 180 5.65 -16.31 -14.44
C LEU A 180 5.08 -15.63 -13.19
N LYS A 181 5.10 -16.33 -12.06
CA LYS A 181 4.59 -15.87 -10.76
C LYS A 181 5.50 -16.35 -9.64
N THR A 182 5.64 -15.53 -8.61
CA THR A 182 6.32 -15.88 -7.36
C THR A 182 5.39 -15.57 -6.21
N VAL A 183 5.22 -16.51 -5.29
CA VAL A 183 4.40 -16.32 -4.09
C VAL A 183 5.32 -16.39 -2.88
N LYS A 184 5.27 -15.36 -2.03
CA LYS A 184 5.91 -15.34 -0.72
C LYS A 184 4.85 -15.51 0.35
N VAL A 185 5.00 -16.53 1.16
CA VAL A 185 4.10 -16.80 2.29
C VAL A 185 4.88 -16.57 3.58
N PHE A 186 4.37 -15.68 4.43
CA PHE A 186 4.95 -15.38 5.73
C PHE A 186 4.21 -16.16 6.80
N ILE A 187 4.95 -16.98 7.55
CA ILE A 187 4.40 -17.83 8.59
C ILE A 187 5.02 -17.43 9.93
N ALA A 188 4.15 -17.06 10.90
CA ALA A 188 4.57 -16.87 12.28
C ALA A 188 4.58 -18.21 13.00
N THR A 189 5.73 -18.57 13.55
CA THR A 189 5.91 -19.77 14.38
C THR A 189 6.27 -19.38 15.79
N LYS A 190 5.71 -20.12 16.79
CA LYS A 190 6.04 -19.92 18.20
C LYS A 190 7.02 -21.01 18.63
N ARG A 191 8.24 -20.63 18.99
CA ARG A 191 9.27 -21.55 19.46
C ARG A 191 9.69 -21.20 20.88
N LYS A 192 9.89 -22.22 21.73
CA LYS A 192 10.48 -22.02 23.06
C LYS A 192 11.97 -21.71 22.91
N MET A 193 12.43 -20.67 23.61
CA MET A 193 13.84 -20.33 23.66
C MET A 193 14.63 -21.40 24.41
N GLN A 194 15.84 -21.66 23.95
CA GLN A 194 16.79 -22.56 24.58
C GLN A 194 18.08 -21.79 24.90
N THR A 195 18.84 -22.32 25.87
CA THR A 195 20.17 -21.77 26.22
C THR A 195 21.09 -21.85 25.01
N GLY A 196 21.63 -20.70 24.57
CA GLY A 196 22.47 -20.58 23.37
C GLY A 196 21.78 -19.96 22.16
N ASP A 197 20.47 -19.70 22.21
CA ASP A 197 19.78 -18.97 21.15
C ASP A 197 20.24 -17.52 21.12
N LYS A 198 20.59 -17.04 19.90
CA LYS A 198 20.98 -15.65 19.68
C LYS A 198 19.72 -14.79 19.52
N MET A 199 19.65 -13.75 20.32
CA MET A 199 18.55 -12.76 20.27
C MET A 199 19.08 -11.43 19.73
N ALA A 200 18.28 -10.75 18.91
CA ALA A 200 18.54 -9.42 18.39
C ALA A 200 17.67 -8.39 19.14
#